data_49a985b2bf062cf5cd75598a34ecc931
#
_entry.id   49a985b2bf062cf5cd75598a34ecc931
#
_cell.length_a   1.000
_cell.length_b   1.000
_cell.length_c   1.000
_cell.angle_alpha   90.00
_cell.angle_beta   90.00
_cell.angle_gamma   90.00
#
_symmetry.space_group_name_H-M   'P 1'
#
loop_
_entity.id
_entity.type
_entity.pdbx_description
1 polymer ?
#
loop_
_entity_poly.entity_id
_entity_poly.type
_entity_poly.pdbx_seq_one_letter_code
_entity_poly.pdbx_strand_id
1 'polypeptide(L)'
;MEKRREERPAIAVRHVSMYYKVPVEGASSFKEYVIGAPRGRNRTRVLRALEDISFDVRRGEVLGIIGTNGSGKSTLLKIISGALLPTRGRVEADRDSIQLLTLGTGFDRELTARENVYLSGALLGYSRDFIRRKYRKIVEFAELEGFMEQKVKNFSSGMVSRLGFAIATARETPGILILDEVLSVGDMFFREKSAGRIQEMIHSGATVLIVSHSVDTVRKNCTRALWIEKGRQRMDGEPGEVCAAYTDWGKRRKEVGR
;
A
#
# COMPACT_ATOMS: atom_id res chain seq x y z
N MET A 1 18.16 -26.60 -7.64
CA MET A 1 16.99 -25.72 -7.91
C MET A 1 16.92 -24.53 -6.94
N GLU A 2 17.33 -24.66 -5.69
CA GLU A 2 17.35 -23.56 -4.68
C GLU A 2 18.25 -22.39 -5.06
N LYS A 3 19.50 -22.60 -5.49
CA LYS A 3 20.43 -21.52 -5.90
C LYS A 3 19.88 -20.60 -7.00
N ARG A 4 19.05 -21.11 -7.92
CA ARG A 4 18.40 -20.27 -8.96
C ARG A 4 17.20 -19.46 -8.43
N ARG A 5 16.63 -19.82 -7.26
CA ARG A 5 15.57 -19.05 -6.61
C ARG A 5 16.13 -17.85 -5.84
N GLU A 6 17.35 -17.96 -5.30
CA GLU A 6 18.03 -16.87 -4.58
C GLU A 6 18.48 -15.72 -5.50
N GLU A 7 18.78 -16.01 -6.78
CA GLU A 7 19.21 -15.02 -7.77
C GLU A 7 18.05 -14.20 -8.39
N ARG A 8 16.77 -14.66 -8.25
CA ARG A 8 15.62 -13.92 -8.80
C ARG A 8 15.12 -12.87 -7.82
N PRO A 9 14.87 -11.63 -8.30
CA PRO A 9 14.27 -10.60 -7.44
C PRO A 9 12.92 -11.08 -6.90
N ALA A 10 12.55 -10.61 -5.71
CA ALA A 10 11.21 -10.86 -5.14
C ALA A 10 10.13 -10.13 -5.94
N ILE A 11 10.47 -8.96 -6.48
CA ILE A 11 9.60 -8.17 -7.35
C ILE A 11 10.45 -7.65 -8.51
N ALA A 12 9.98 -7.85 -9.74
CA ALA A 12 10.57 -7.28 -10.94
C ALA A 12 9.54 -6.44 -11.69
N VAL A 13 9.78 -5.15 -11.81
CA VAL A 13 8.96 -4.18 -12.55
C VAL A 13 9.67 -3.87 -13.86
N ARG A 14 9.00 -4.08 -15.00
CA ARG A 14 9.60 -3.95 -16.33
C ARG A 14 8.76 -3.04 -17.22
N HIS A 15 9.27 -1.84 -17.52
CA HIS A 15 8.70 -0.85 -18.44
C HIS A 15 7.21 -0.56 -18.17
N VAL A 16 6.83 -0.49 -16.88
CA VAL A 16 5.44 -0.31 -16.45
C VAL A 16 4.96 1.10 -16.73
N SER A 17 3.88 1.19 -17.52
CA SER A 17 3.15 2.43 -17.77
C SER A 17 1.66 2.23 -17.48
N MET A 18 1.03 3.27 -16.92
CA MET A 18 -0.41 3.26 -16.62
C MET A 18 -1.08 4.55 -17.07
N TYR A 19 -2.07 4.41 -17.94
CA TYR A 19 -2.83 5.51 -18.53
C TYR A 19 -4.32 5.36 -18.23
N TYR A 20 -4.92 6.42 -17.66
CA TYR A 20 -6.35 6.49 -17.43
C TYR A 20 -7.00 7.40 -18.48
N LYS A 21 -8.11 6.95 -19.06
CA LYS A 21 -8.99 7.80 -19.87
C LYS A 21 -9.98 8.48 -18.92
N VAL A 22 -9.84 9.78 -18.73
CA VAL A 22 -10.75 10.57 -17.89
C VAL A 22 -11.58 11.49 -18.77
N PRO A 23 -12.90 11.62 -18.53
CA PRO A 23 -13.70 12.60 -19.25
C PRO A 23 -13.14 14.01 -19.02
N VAL A 24 -13.07 14.83 -20.04
CA VAL A 24 -12.83 16.27 -19.86
C VAL A 24 -14.14 16.87 -19.37
N GLU A 25 -14.12 17.51 -18.20
CA GLU A 25 -15.30 18.12 -17.60
C GLU A 25 -16.03 19.03 -18.59
N GLY A 26 -17.29 18.75 -18.80
CA GLY A 26 -18.19 19.50 -19.71
C GLY A 26 -19.65 19.05 -19.56
N ALA A 27 -19.89 17.93 -18.87
CA ALA A 27 -21.24 17.46 -18.56
C ALA A 27 -21.42 17.41 -17.03
N SER A 28 -22.09 18.39 -16.47
CA SER A 28 -22.40 18.47 -15.02
C SER A 28 -23.50 17.51 -14.61
N SER A 29 -24.18 16.86 -15.58
CA SER A 29 -25.21 15.85 -15.33
C SER A 29 -25.17 14.70 -16.34
N PHE A 30 -25.66 13.51 -15.92
CA PHE A 30 -25.83 12.36 -16.78
C PHE A 30 -26.68 12.68 -18.05
N LYS A 31 -27.62 13.60 -17.92
CA LYS A 31 -28.48 14.09 -19.01
C LYS A 31 -27.69 14.86 -20.08
N GLU A 32 -26.75 15.71 -19.68
CA GLU A 32 -25.85 16.44 -20.58
C GLU A 32 -24.85 15.51 -21.26
N TYR A 33 -24.37 14.47 -20.55
CA TYR A 33 -23.51 13.44 -21.11
C TYR A 33 -24.20 12.69 -22.27
N VAL A 34 -25.45 12.27 -22.06
CA VAL A 34 -26.23 11.55 -23.09
C VAL A 34 -26.59 12.47 -24.27
N ILE A 35 -26.96 13.73 -24.03
CA ILE A 35 -27.29 14.71 -25.08
C ILE A 35 -26.04 15.14 -25.87
N GLY A 36 -24.88 15.16 -25.24
CA GLY A 36 -23.60 15.51 -25.87
C GLY A 36 -22.99 14.38 -26.71
N ALA A 37 -23.40 13.13 -26.49
CA ALA A 37 -22.86 11.98 -27.20
C ALA A 37 -22.98 12.03 -28.74
N PRO A 38 -24.12 12.47 -29.33
CA PRO A 38 -24.26 12.53 -30.78
C PRO A 38 -23.42 13.63 -31.44
N ARG A 39 -22.87 14.60 -30.70
CA ARG A 39 -22.12 15.73 -31.22
C ARG A 39 -20.61 15.64 -31.03
N GLY A 40 -20.07 14.47 -30.69
CA GLY A 40 -18.61 14.27 -30.54
C GLY A 40 -17.96 15.11 -29.45
N ARG A 41 -18.73 15.67 -28.47
CA ARG A 41 -18.24 16.53 -27.38
C ARG A 41 -17.67 15.76 -26.19
N ASN A 42 -17.77 14.43 -26.17
CA ASN A 42 -17.15 13.59 -25.14
C ASN A 42 -15.64 13.49 -25.36
N ARG A 43 -14.93 14.60 -25.12
CA ARG A 43 -13.46 14.58 -25.16
C ARG A 43 -12.95 13.85 -23.92
N THR A 44 -12.16 12.81 -24.13
CA THR A 44 -11.42 12.14 -23.06
C THR A 44 -9.97 12.65 -23.05
N ARG A 45 -9.46 12.93 -21.86
CA ARG A 45 -8.06 13.23 -21.62
C ARG A 45 -7.35 11.98 -21.12
N VAL A 46 -6.17 11.72 -21.64
CA VAL A 46 -5.31 10.65 -21.11
C VAL A 46 -4.50 11.20 -19.94
N LEU A 47 -4.77 10.66 -18.73
CA LEU A 47 -3.95 10.90 -17.55
C LEU A 47 -2.88 9.82 -17.49
N ARG A 48 -1.61 10.22 -17.58
CA ARG A 48 -0.45 9.33 -17.44
C ARG A 48 -0.10 9.23 -15.97
N ALA A 49 -0.54 8.16 -15.32
CA ALA A 49 -0.28 7.93 -13.91
C ALA A 49 1.11 7.36 -13.65
N LEU A 50 1.59 6.49 -14.57
CA LEU A 50 2.95 5.95 -14.59
C LEU A 50 3.46 5.94 -16.01
N GLU A 51 4.75 6.18 -16.20
CA GLU A 51 5.41 6.22 -17.50
C GLU A 51 6.82 5.60 -17.38
N ASP A 52 6.95 4.40 -17.95
CA ASP A 52 8.20 3.65 -18.10
C ASP A 52 8.97 3.41 -16.78
N ILE A 53 8.28 2.86 -15.79
CA ILE A 53 8.89 2.51 -14.49
C ILE A 53 9.53 1.13 -14.59
N SER A 54 10.82 1.03 -14.20
CA SER A 54 11.57 -0.23 -14.18
C SER A 54 12.50 -0.29 -12.99
N PHE A 55 12.36 -1.32 -12.14
CA PHE A 55 13.25 -1.62 -11.02
C PHE A 55 13.06 -3.06 -10.53
N ASP A 56 14.02 -3.54 -9.76
CA ASP A 56 13.97 -4.81 -9.06
C ASP A 56 13.97 -4.61 -7.56
N VAL A 57 13.34 -5.51 -6.82
CA VAL A 57 13.46 -5.61 -5.36
C VAL A 57 14.01 -6.99 -5.02
N ARG A 58 15.14 -7.02 -4.34
CA ARG A 58 15.78 -8.27 -3.92
C ARG A 58 15.02 -8.91 -2.76
N ARG A 59 15.17 -10.21 -2.57
CA ARG A 59 14.61 -10.88 -1.39
C ARG A 59 15.23 -10.33 -0.12
N GLY A 60 14.39 -10.04 0.88
CA GLY A 60 14.82 -9.43 2.14
C GLY A 60 15.21 -7.95 2.07
N GLU A 61 15.08 -7.31 0.90
CA GLU A 61 15.32 -5.88 0.74
C GLU A 61 14.16 -5.05 1.29
N VAL A 62 14.46 -3.91 1.91
CA VAL A 62 13.49 -2.91 2.34
C VAL A 62 13.59 -1.70 1.41
N LEU A 63 12.69 -1.61 0.43
CA LEU A 63 12.64 -0.51 -0.54
C LEU A 63 11.63 0.55 -0.11
N GLY A 64 12.10 1.79 0.07
CA GLY A 64 11.27 2.97 0.27
C GLY A 64 10.85 3.60 -1.05
N ILE A 65 9.56 3.88 -1.24
CA ILE A 65 9.06 4.62 -2.40
C ILE A 65 8.57 5.99 -1.94
N ILE A 66 9.26 7.05 -2.37
CA ILE A 66 8.93 8.44 -2.03
C ILE A 66 8.43 9.22 -3.23
N GLY A 67 7.68 10.29 -2.96
CA GLY A 67 7.15 11.20 -3.99
C GLY A 67 5.95 11.97 -3.46
N THR A 68 5.59 13.05 -4.13
CA THR A 68 4.42 13.89 -3.77
C THR A 68 3.11 13.13 -3.97
N ASN A 69 2.02 13.66 -3.38
CA ASN A 69 0.68 13.15 -3.65
C ASN A 69 0.37 13.25 -5.16
N GLY A 70 -0.23 12.20 -5.71
CA GLY A 70 -0.49 12.11 -7.16
C GLY A 70 0.74 11.75 -8.01
N SER A 71 1.90 11.42 -7.44
CA SER A 71 3.08 11.00 -8.21
C SER A 71 2.99 9.61 -8.84
N GLY A 72 1.99 8.80 -8.48
CA GLY A 72 1.76 7.45 -9.02
C GLY A 72 2.07 6.31 -8.06
N LYS A 73 2.53 6.57 -6.83
CA LYS A 73 2.91 5.53 -5.83
C LYS A 73 1.81 4.50 -5.60
N SER A 74 0.61 4.93 -5.24
CA SER A 74 -0.51 4.01 -4.97
C SER A 74 -0.98 3.25 -6.23
N THR A 75 -0.83 3.85 -7.42
CA THR A 75 -1.05 3.15 -8.69
C THR A 75 -0.02 2.03 -8.90
N LEU A 76 1.25 2.32 -8.62
CA LEU A 76 2.33 1.33 -8.71
C LEU A 76 2.11 0.18 -7.73
N LEU A 77 1.72 0.46 -6.47
CA LEU A 77 1.40 -0.58 -5.49
C LEU A 77 0.25 -1.48 -5.92
N LYS A 78 -0.83 -0.90 -6.48
CA LYS A 78 -1.95 -1.68 -7.01
C LYS A 78 -1.54 -2.59 -8.17
N ILE A 79 -0.57 -2.16 -8.99
CA ILE A 79 -0.04 -2.99 -10.08
C ILE A 79 0.85 -4.11 -9.52
N ILE A 80 1.72 -3.81 -8.55
CA ILE A 80 2.58 -4.80 -7.90
C ILE A 80 1.74 -5.86 -7.19
N SER A 81 0.72 -5.45 -6.44
CA SER A 81 -0.18 -6.37 -5.73
C SER A 81 -1.12 -7.15 -6.66
N GLY A 82 -1.18 -6.80 -7.95
CA GLY A 82 -2.06 -7.46 -8.92
C GLY A 82 -3.52 -6.96 -8.90
N ALA A 83 -3.83 -5.97 -8.07
CA ALA A 83 -5.16 -5.35 -8.04
C ALA A 83 -5.45 -4.48 -9.29
N LEU A 84 -4.41 -4.15 -10.06
CA LEU A 84 -4.52 -3.38 -11.30
C LEU A 84 -3.55 -3.94 -12.34
N LEU A 85 -3.99 -4.04 -13.59
CA LEU A 85 -3.12 -4.40 -14.72
C LEU A 85 -2.52 -3.14 -15.34
N PRO A 86 -1.21 -3.11 -15.65
CA PRO A 86 -0.60 -1.97 -16.32
C PRO A 86 -1.08 -1.84 -17.77
N THR A 87 -1.07 -0.62 -18.31
CA THR A 87 -1.37 -0.39 -19.73
C THR A 87 -0.25 -0.93 -20.62
N ARG A 88 1.01 -0.86 -20.14
CA ARG A 88 2.20 -1.42 -20.81
C ARG A 88 3.17 -1.96 -19.78
N GLY A 89 4.05 -2.86 -20.21
CA GLY A 89 5.03 -3.49 -19.35
C GLY A 89 4.43 -4.65 -18.53
N ARG A 90 5.19 -5.14 -17.57
CA ARG A 90 4.77 -6.24 -16.69
C ARG A 90 5.42 -6.16 -15.32
N VAL A 91 4.79 -6.82 -14.35
CA VAL A 91 5.33 -7.06 -13.02
C VAL A 91 5.37 -8.56 -12.77
N GLU A 92 6.53 -9.01 -12.33
CA GLU A 92 6.76 -10.38 -11.89
C GLU A 92 6.96 -10.35 -10.37
N ALA A 93 6.05 -10.97 -9.62
CA ALA A 93 6.10 -11.12 -8.17
C ALA A 93 5.29 -12.35 -7.78
N ASP A 94 5.67 -12.99 -6.67
CA ASP A 94 4.86 -14.04 -6.04
C ASP A 94 3.69 -13.39 -5.29
N ARG A 95 2.56 -13.24 -5.99
CA ARG A 95 1.39 -12.51 -5.50
C ARG A 95 0.75 -13.18 -4.30
N ASP A 96 0.83 -14.47 -4.17
CA ASP A 96 0.28 -15.23 -3.04
C ASP A 96 1.06 -14.98 -1.74
N SER A 97 2.31 -14.52 -1.88
CA SER A 97 3.16 -14.13 -0.75
C SER A 97 3.05 -12.66 -0.38
N ILE A 98 2.33 -11.84 -1.18
CA ILE A 98 2.15 -10.40 -0.91
C ILE A 98 1.14 -10.20 0.21
N GLN A 99 1.54 -9.46 1.22
CA GLN A 99 0.67 -8.93 2.27
C GLN A 99 0.64 -7.41 2.17
N LEU A 100 -0.52 -6.87 1.78
CA LEU A 100 -0.75 -5.43 1.76
C LEU A 100 -1.38 -5.01 3.08
N LEU A 101 -0.68 -4.19 3.85
CA LEU A 101 -1.24 -3.60 5.08
C LEU A 101 -2.14 -2.42 4.71
N THR A 102 -3.41 -2.72 4.45
CA THR A 102 -4.48 -1.73 4.34
C THR A 102 -5.35 -1.82 5.59
N LEU A 103 -5.49 -0.72 6.31
CA LEU A 103 -6.21 -0.71 7.58
C LEU A 103 -7.70 -0.52 7.37
N GLY A 104 -8.49 -1.39 8.04
CA GLY A 104 -9.94 -1.24 8.15
C GLY A 104 -10.74 -1.38 6.86
N THR A 105 -10.12 -1.86 5.77
CA THR A 105 -10.82 -2.17 4.53
C THR A 105 -11.52 -3.52 4.65
N GLY A 106 -12.81 -3.56 4.32
CA GLY A 106 -13.57 -4.82 4.25
C GLY A 106 -14.34 -5.18 5.51
N PHE A 107 -14.45 -4.29 6.51
CA PHE A 107 -15.35 -4.53 7.63
C PHE A 107 -16.81 -4.29 7.24
N ASP A 108 -17.66 -5.27 7.54
CA ASP A 108 -19.10 -5.09 7.52
C ASP A 108 -19.54 -4.61 8.90
N ARG A 109 -20.14 -3.42 8.94
CA ARG A 109 -20.54 -2.76 10.19
C ARG A 109 -21.71 -3.44 10.89
N GLU A 110 -22.50 -4.24 10.17
CA GLU A 110 -23.63 -4.99 10.73
C GLU A 110 -23.22 -6.33 11.36
N LEU A 111 -22.05 -6.82 11.01
CA LEU A 111 -21.47 -8.01 11.61
C LEU A 111 -20.78 -7.69 12.95
N THR A 112 -20.66 -8.71 13.80
CA THR A 112 -19.86 -8.65 15.04
C THR A 112 -18.36 -8.50 14.72
N ALA A 113 -17.59 -8.07 15.70
CA ALA A 113 -16.13 -8.01 15.56
C ALA A 113 -15.54 -9.40 15.30
N ARG A 114 -16.06 -10.44 15.95
CA ARG A 114 -15.68 -11.85 15.70
C ARG A 114 -15.89 -12.22 14.23
N GLU A 115 -17.07 -11.98 13.68
CA GLU A 115 -17.40 -12.28 12.28
C GLU A 115 -16.49 -11.49 11.32
N ASN A 116 -16.21 -10.23 11.63
CA ASN A 116 -15.29 -9.40 10.86
C ASN A 116 -13.84 -9.90 10.87
N VAL A 117 -13.36 -10.54 11.96
CA VAL A 117 -12.05 -11.19 11.96
C VAL A 117 -11.96 -12.27 10.87
N TYR A 118 -13.02 -13.07 10.73
CA TYR A 118 -13.05 -14.11 9.69
C TYR A 118 -13.25 -13.53 8.30
N LEU A 119 -14.14 -12.54 8.14
CA LEU A 119 -14.40 -11.88 6.86
C LEU A 119 -13.13 -11.17 6.34
N SER A 120 -12.55 -10.30 7.16
CA SER A 120 -11.34 -9.55 6.76
C SER A 120 -10.13 -10.47 6.58
N GLY A 121 -9.99 -11.49 7.42
CA GLY A 121 -8.93 -12.48 7.25
C GLY A 121 -9.06 -13.24 5.93
N ALA A 122 -10.28 -13.62 5.52
CA ALA A 122 -10.53 -14.27 4.22
C ALA A 122 -10.21 -13.33 3.05
N LEU A 123 -10.55 -12.04 3.15
CA LEU A 123 -10.19 -11.02 2.14
C LEU A 123 -8.67 -10.84 2.02
N LEU A 124 -7.93 -11.05 3.11
CA LEU A 124 -6.47 -11.05 3.11
C LEU A 124 -5.84 -12.39 2.66
N GLY A 125 -6.67 -13.34 2.23
CA GLY A 125 -6.22 -14.66 1.76
C GLY A 125 -5.85 -15.63 2.88
N TYR A 126 -6.28 -15.40 4.13
CA TYR A 126 -6.06 -16.34 5.22
C TYR A 126 -7.09 -17.46 5.21
N SER A 127 -6.62 -18.71 5.41
CA SER A 127 -7.55 -19.82 5.58
C SER A 127 -8.31 -19.72 6.90
N ARG A 128 -9.52 -20.29 6.94
CA ARG A 128 -10.33 -20.34 8.18
C ARG A 128 -9.58 -20.97 9.35
N ASP A 129 -8.80 -22.02 9.09
CA ASP A 129 -7.99 -22.69 10.12
C ASP A 129 -6.85 -21.83 10.62
N PHE A 130 -6.21 -21.04 9.75
CA PHE A 130 -5.22 -20.07 10.17
C PHE A 130 -5.84 -19.04 11.12
N ILE A 131 -6.96 -18.43 10.72
CA ILE A 131 -7.66 -17.43 11.55
C ILE A 131 -8.07 -18.04 12.89
N ARG A 132 -8.62 -19.25 12.91
CA ARG A 132 -9.01 -19.95 14.15
C ARG A 132 -7.83 -20.10 15.11
N ARG A 133 -6.66 -20.51 14.61
CA ARG A 133 -5.44 -20.64 15.44
C ARG A 133 -4.92 -19.30 15.94
N LYS A 134 -5.04 -18.24 15.14
CA LYS A 134 -4.52 -16.91 15.47
C LYS A 134 -5.53 -16.00 16.18
N TYR A 135 -6.80 -16.42 16.24
CA TYR A 135 -7.92 -15.59 16.74
C TYR A 135 -7.63 -14.97 18.10
N ARG A 136 -7.20 -15.78 19.08
CA ARG A 136 -6.88 -15.28 20.42
C ARG A 136 -5.79 -14.23 20.39
N LYS A 137 -4.71 -14.45 19.66
CA LYS A 137 -3.61 -13.48 19.51
C LYS A 137 -4.06 -12.19 18.82
N ILE A 138 -4.97 -12.27 17.83
CA ILE A 138 -5.55 -11.10 17.16
C ILE A 138 -6.33 -10.26 18.17
N VAL A 139 -7.19 -10.88 18.98
CA VAL A 139 -8.03 -10.22 19.98
C VAL A 139 -7.18 -9.58 21.07
N GLU A 140 -6.23 -10.30 21.63
CA GLU A 140 -5.28 -9.83 22.65
C GLU A 140 -4.42 -8.65 22.12
N PHE A 141 -3.97 -8.73 20.87
CA PHE A 141 -3.21 -7.64 20.26
C PHE A 141 -4.07 -6.39 20.09
N ALA A 142 -5.32 -6.54 19.66
CA ALA A 142 -6.26 -5.43 19.48
C ALA A 142 -6.78 -4.84 20.81
N GLU A 143 -6.63 -5.57 21.93
CA GLU A 143 -7.15 -5.22 23.26
C GLU A 143 -8.69 -5.06 23.25
N LEU A 144 -9.38 -6.05 22.64
CA LEU A 144 -10.82 -6.02 22.43
C LEU A 144 -11.56 -7.25 22.98
N GLU A 145 -11.00 -7.94 24.00
CA GLU A 145 -11.53 -9.22 24.52
C GLU A 145 -13.01 -9.13 24.90
N GLY A 146 -13.43 -8.05 25.55
CA GLY A 146 -14.81 -7.84 25.98
C GLY A 146 -15.76 -7.34 24.90
N PHE A 147 -15.29 -7.09 23.67
CA PHE A 147 -16.06 -6.41 22.64
C PHE A 147 -16.36 -7.27 21.42
N MET A 148 -15.82 -8.48 21.34
CA MET A 148 -15.84 -9.29 20.12
C MET A 148 -17.24 -9.74 19.65
N GLU A 149 -18.21 -9.80 20.55
CA GLU A 149 -19.61 -10.14 20.21
C GLU A 149 -20.45 -8.92 19.85
N GLN A 150 -19.89 -7.71 19.94
CA GLN A 150 -20.57 -6.47 19.55
C GLN A 150 -20.43 -6.24 18.04
N LYS A 151 -21.46 -5.63 17.45
CA LYS A 151 -21.41 -5.19 16.04
C LYS A 151 -20.42 -4.05 15.88
N VAL A 152 -19.65 -4.09 14.79
CA VAL A 152 -18.61 -3.09 14.49
C VAL A 152 -19.18 -1.68 14.32
N LYS A 153 -20.45 -1.52 13.99
CA LYS A 153 -21.11 -0.19 13.97
C LYS A 153 -21.06 0.54 15.31
N ASN A 154 -20.91 -0.19 16.42
CA ASN A 154 -20.84 0.37 17.77
C ASN A 154 -19.40 0.67 18.20
N PHE A 155 -18.41 0.35 17.36
CA PHE A 155 -16.99 0.58 17.65
C PHE A 155 -16.60 2.04 17.40
N SER A 156 -15.68 2.54 18.22
CA SER A 156 -14.95 3.77 17.90
C SER A 156 -14.03 3.55 16.71
N SER A 157 -13.63 4.62 16.04
CA SER A 157 -12.65 4.55 14.94
C SER A 157 -11.33 3.92 15.39
N GLY A 158 -10.93 4.16 16.65
CA GLY A 158 -9.74 3.55 17.26
C GLY A 158 -9.88 2.03 17.39
N MET A 159 -11.03 1.53 17.88
CA MET A 159 -11.31 0.09 17.99
C MET A 159 -11.29 -0.59 16.62
N VAL A 160 -11.91 0.03 15.60
CA VAL A 160 -11.89 -0.46 14.22
C VAL A 160 -10.46 -0.54 13.69
N SER A 161 -9.67 0.51 13.91
CA SER A 161 -8.28 0.56 13.45
C SER A 161 -7.39 -0.47 14.16
N ARG A 162 -7.55 -0.66 15.47
CA ARG A 162 -6.82 -1.67 16.25
C ARG A 162 -7.14 -3.09 15.77
N LEU A 163 -8.42 -3.41 15.58
CA LEU A 163 -8.84 -4.71 15.09
C LEU A 163 -8.33 -4.97 13.67
N GLY A 164 -8.47 -3.99 12.77
CA GLY A 164 -7.99 -4.09 11.39
C GLY A 164 -6.49 -4.31 11.32
N PHE A 165 -5.72 -3.59 12.15
CA PHE A 165 -4.26 -3.77 12.22
C PHE A 165 -3.87 -5.16 12.77
N ALA A 166 -4.53 -5.62 13.84
CA ALA A 166 -4.26 -6.93 14.43
C ALA A 166 -4.53 -8.07 13.44
N ILE A 167 -5.62 -7.98 12.65
CA ILE A 167 -5.92 -8.96 11.60
C ILE A 167 -4.88 -8.88 10.49
N ALA A 168 -4.56 -7.68 10.00
CA ALA A 168 -3.62 -7.48 8.91
C ALA A 168 -2.21 -7.96 9.26
N THR A 169 -1.80 -7.90 10.53
CA THR A 169 -0.48 -8.34 11.01
C THR A 169 -0.47 -9.73 11.64
N ALA A 170 -1.54 -10.51 11.50
CA ALA A 170 -1.64 -11.85 12.07
C ALA A 170 -0.64 -12.87 11.46
N ARG A 171 -0.22 -12.65 10.19
CA ARG A 171 0.89 -13.38 9.57
C ARG A 171 2.20 -12.72 9.98
N GLU A 172 3.02 -13.44 10.72
CA GLU A 172 4.26 -12.92 11.32
C GLU A 172 5.39 -12.76 10.29
N THR A 173 5.43 -13.60 9.27
CA THR A 173 6.48 -13.64 8.24
C THR A 173 5.87 -13.65 6.83
N PRO A 174 5.47 -12.51 6.28
CA PRO A 174 5.07 -12.45 4.88
C PRO A 174 6.29 -12.61 3.97
N GLY A 175 6.11 -13.17 2.76
CA GLY A 175 7.17 -13.19 1.76
C GLY A 175 7.48 -11.79 1.24
N ILE A 176 6.41 -11.02 0.96
CA ILE A 176 6.47 -9.61 0.54
C ILE A 176 5.48 -8.81 1.38
N LEU A 177 5.95 -7.77 2.05
CA LEU A 177 5.16 -6.85 2.86
C LEU A 177 5.07 -5.49 2.18
N ILE A 178 3.86 -4.99 1.97
CA ILE A 178 3.64 -3.64 1.43
C ILE A 178 2.99 -2.77 2.51
N LEU A 179 3.68 -1.67 2.85
CA LEU A 179 3.25 -0.68 3.83
C LEU A 179 2.92 0.63 3.11
N ASP A 180 1.64 1.00 3.06
CA ASP A 180 1.18 2.26 2.44
C ASP A 180 0.78 3.25 3.54
N GLU A 181 1.67 4.20 3.87
CA GLU A 181 1.47 5.31 4.84
C GLU A 181 0.97 4.90 6.26
N VAL A 182 0.90 3.61 6.56
CA VAL A 182 0.14 3.02 7.67
C VAL A 182 0.98 2.83 8.94
N LEU A 183 2.11 3.54 9.10
CA LEU A 183 3.00 3.35 10.25
C LEU A 183 2.47 3.93 11.57
N SER A 184 1.28 4.55 11.59
CA SER A 184 0.73 5.20 12.79
C SER A 184 -0.75 4.92 12.95
N VAL A 185 -1.11 3.91 13.74
CA VAL A 185 -2.48 3.47 13.98
C VAL A 185 -2.88 3.63 15.44
N GLY A 186 -4.12 4.05 15.68
CA GLY A 186 -4.70 4.11 17.01
C GLY A 186 -4.24 5.29 17.86
N ASP A 187 -4.48 5.19 19.17
CA ASP A 187 -3.99 6.14 20.17
C ASP A 187 -2.48 6.01 20.41
N MET A 188 -1.94 6.86 21.29
CA MET A 188 -0.50 6.93 21.53
C MET A 188 0.12 5.60 21.95
N PHE A 189 -0.55 4.83 22.82
CA PHE A 189 -0.04 3.55 23.30
C PHE A 189 -0.10 2.46 22.22
N PHE A 190 -1.19 2.42 21.47
CA PHE A 190 -1.32 1.45 20.36
C PHE A 190 -0.37 1.78 19.21
N ARG A 191 0.00 3.05 19.00
CA ARG A 191 1.02 3.45 18.02
C ARG A 191 2.39 2.86 18.32
N GLU A 192 2.80 2.84 19.57
CA GLU A 192 4.07 2.24 19.96
C GLU A 192 4.05 0.71 19.74
N LYS A 193 2.98 0.05 20.17
CA LYS A 193 2.76 -1.39 19.97
C LYS A 193 2.72 -1.77 18.51
N SER A 194 1.99 -1.02 17.69
CA SER A 194 1.89 -1.25 16.24
C SER A 194 3.21 -1.00 15.51
N ALA A 195 3.96 0.05 15.90
CA ALA A 195 5.27 0.33 15.35
C ALA A 195 6.26 -0.80 15.68
N GLY A 196 6.27 -1.31 16.92
CA GLY A 196 7.07 -2.48 17.30
C GLY A 196 6.76 -3.70 16.43
N ARG A 197 5.46 -3.98 16.22
CA ARG A 197 5.02 -5.10 15.37
C ARG A 197 5.48 -4.97 13.92
N ILE A 198 5.42 -3.77 13.35
CA ILE A 198 5.93 -3.52 11.99
C ILE A 198 7.44 -3.71 11.94
N GLN A 199 8.19 -3.25 12.95
CA GLN A 199 9.64 -3.46 13.02
C GLN A 199 9.98 -4.96 13.09
N GLU A 200 9.28 -5.74 13.89
CA GLU A 200 9.44 -7.21 13.91
C GLU A 200 9.22 -7.82 12.52
N MET A 201 8.17 -7.40 11.81
CA MET A 201 7.88 -7.90 10.47
C MET A 201 8.96 -7.48 9.44
N ILE A 202 9.47 -6.26 9.52
CA ILE A 202 10.58 -5.79 8.68
C ILE A 202 11.84 -6.62 8.94
N HIS A 203 12.15 -6.90 10.22
CA HIS A 203 13.34 -7.66 10.59
C HIS A 203 13.19 -9.19 10.49
N SER A 204 12.00 -9.69 10.14
CA SER A 204 11.75 -11.13 9.95
C SER A 204 12.39 -11.71 8.68
N GLY A 205 13.09 -10.90 7.88
CA GLY A 205 13.64 -11.28 6.57
C GLY A 205 12.65 -11.18 5.42
N ALA A 206 11.48 -10.57 5.64
CA ALA A 206 10.51 -10.26 4.59
C ALA A 206 11.10 -9.27 3.58
N THR A 207 10.67 -9.36 2.32
CA THR A 207 10.88 -8.27 1.35
C THR A 207 9.85 -7.19 1.60
N VAL A 208 10.27 -5.95 1.79
CA VAL A 208 9.36 -4.88 2.24
C VAL A 208 9.35 -3.72 1.25
N LEU A 209 8.15 -3.27 0.88
CA LEU A 209 7.92 -2.01 0.20
C LEU A 209 7.28 -1.02 1.18
N ILE A 210 7.96 0.09 1.46
CA ILE A 210 7.44 1.19 2.29
C ILE A 210 7.10 2.37 1.39
N VAL A 211 5.82 2.68 1.26
CA VAL A 211 5.39 3.90 0.57
C VAL A 211 5.11 4.98 1.60
N SER A 212 5.84 6.07 1.52
CA SER A 212 5.70 7.17 2.46
C SER A 212 6.00 8.52 1.80
N HIS A 213 5.37 9.56 2.31
CA HIS A 213 5.76 10.95 2.04
C HIS A 213 6.75 11.47 3.11
N SER A 214 6.98 10.70 4.17
CA SER A 214 7.94 11.02 5.23
C SER A 214 9.34 10.57 4.86
N VAL A 215 10.22 11.53 4.66
CA VAL A 215 11.65 11.31 4.41
C VAL A 215 12.33 10.56 5.57
N ASP A 216 11.94 10.90 6.81
CA ASP A 216 12.52 10.28 8.01
C ASP A 216 12.15 8.80 8.12
N THR A 217 10.91 8.44 7.76
CA THR A 217 10.47 7.05 7.72
C THR A 217 11.31 6.22 6.76
N VAL A 218 11.58 6.76 5.55
CA VAL A 218 12.38 6.07 4.54
C VAL A 218 13.84 5.96 4.96
N ARG A 219 14.45 7.04 5.45
CA ARG A 219 15.84 7.02 5.95
C ARG A 219 16.07 5.98 7.05
N LYS A 220 15.10 5.87 7.96
CA LYS A 220 15.24 5.05 9.18
C LYS A 220 15.03 3.56 8.93
N ASN A 221 14.19 3.21 7.97
CA ASN A 221 13.70 1.85 7.82
C ASN A 221 14.09 1.16 6.50
N CYS A 222 14.57 1.91 5.50
CA CYS A 222 14.82 1.37 4.18
C CYS A 222 16.32 1.17 3.90
N THR A 223 16.63 0.13 3.15
CA THR A 223 17.99 -0.15 2.65
C THR A 223 18.26 0.51 1.30
N ARG A 224 17.18 0.88 0.57
CA ARG A 224 17.20 1.58 -0.71
C ARG A 224 15.94 2.42 -0.86
N ALA A 225 16.02 3.49 -1.63
CA ALA A 225 14.91 4.37 -1.90
C ALA A 225 14.73 4.62 -3.40
N LEU A 226 13.45 4.71 -3.81
CA LEU A 226 13.01 5.03 -5.16
C LEU A 226 12.16 6.31 -5.11
N TRP A 227 12.58 7.36 -5.81
CA TRP A 227 11.80 8.58 -5.93
C TRP A 227 11.00 8.58 -7.24
N ILE A 228 9.68 8.72 -7.10
CA ILE A 228 8.74 8.84 -8.22
C ILE A 228 8.16 10.25 -8.24
N GLU A 229 8.23 10.91 -9.39
CA GLU A 229 7.64 12.21 -9.64
C GLU A 229 6.86 12.22 -10.95
N LYS A 230 5.57 12.64 -10.89
CA LYS A 230 4.69 12.72 -12.07
C LYS A 230 4.69 11.44 -12.90
N GLY A 231 4.65 10.29 -12.23
CA GLY A 231 4.63 8.97 -12.86
C GLY A 231 5.96 8.46 -13.39
N ARG A 232 7.07 9.17 -13.21
CA ARG A 232 8.40 8.79 -13.69
C ARG A 232 9.36 8.54 -12.54
N GLN A 233 10.26 7.60 -12.72
CA GLN A 233 11.38 7.38 -11.83
C GLN A 233 12.39 8.52 -11.97
N ARG A 234 12.71 9.18 -10.85
CA ARG A 234 13.67 10.29 -10.80
C ARG A 234 15.01 9.86 -10.29
N MET A 235 15.01 9.09 -9.23
CA MET A 235 16.23 8.62 -8.58
C MET A 235 15.97 7.28 -7.91
N ASP A 236 16.99 6.44 -7.87
CA ASP A 236 16.99 5.13 -7.26
C ASP A 236 18.37 4.89 -6.65
N GLY A 237 18.45 4.64 -5.35
CA GLY A 237 19.74 4.49 -4.68
C GLY A 237 19.67 4.48 -3.17
N GLU A 238 20.75 4.92 -2.54
CA GLU A 238 20.89 4.97 -1.09
C GLU A 238 19.85 5.94 -0.47
N PRO A 239 19.16 5.56 0.64
CA PRO A 239 18.07 6.35 1.20
C PRO A 239 18.45 7.78 1.59
N GLY A 240 19.66 8.01 2.11
CA GLY A 240 20.12 9.33 2.49
C GLY A 240 20.27 10.27 1.28
N GLU A 241 20.86 9.77 0.19
CA GLU A 241 21.06 10.53 -1.05
C GLU A 241 19.73 10.86 -1.73
N VAL A 242 18.86 9.85 -1.91
CA VAL A 242 17.53 10.03 -2.54
C VAL A 242 16.66 10.98 -1.74
N CYS A 243 16.66 10.84 -0.42
CA CYS A 243 15.89 11.70 0.48
C CYS A 243 16.41 13.15 0.51
N ALA A 244 17.74 13.34 0.45
CA ALA A 244 18.33 14.68 0.34
C ALA A 244 17.93 15.35 -0.97
N ALA A 245 18.09 14.66 -2.10
CA ALA A 245 17.68 15.16 -3.43
C ALA A 245 16.21 15.52 -3.50
N TYR A 246 15.32 14.66 -2.93
CA TYR A 246 13.88 14.91 -2.85
C TYR A 246 13.56 16.16 -2.01
N THR A 247 14.22 16.31 -0.87
CA THR A 247 14.02 17.47 0.02
C THR A 247 14.45 18.77 -0.63
N ASP A 248 15.61 18.80 -1.29
CA ASP A 248 16.12 19.99 -1.98
C ASP A 248 15.27 20.36 -3.19
N TRP A 249 14.77 19.38 -3.94
CA TRP A 249 13.80 19.61 -5.00
C TRP A 249 12.50 20.25 -4.45
N GLY A 250 12.01 19.76 -3.30
CA GLY A 250 10.82 20.30 -2.64
C GLY A 250 10.97 21.76 -2.20
N LYS A 251 12.17 22.15 -1.71
CA LYS A 251 12.48 23.55 -1.35
C LYS A 251 12.48 24.46 -2.57
N ARG A 252 13.21 24.10 -3.63
CA ARG A 252 13.27 24.86 -4.90
C ARG A 252 11.88 25.09 -5.52
N ARG A 253 11.01 24.08 -5.45
CA ARG A 253 9.65 24.20 -5.99
C ARG A 253 8.78 25.19 -5.21
N LYS A 254 8.99 25.35 -3.90
CA LYS A 254 8.30 26.36 -3.07
C LYS A 254 8.79 27.78 -3.37
N GLU A 255 10.04 27.94 -3.75
CA GLU A 255 10.65 29.24 -4.11
C GLU A 255 10.18 29.73 -5.48
N VAL A 256 10.01 28.82 -6.46
CA VAL A 256 9.55 29.15 -7.83
C VAL A 256 8.04 29.35 -7.91
N GLY A 257 7.27 28.87 -6.93
CA GLY A 257 5.81 29.01 -6.85
C GLY A 257 5.33 30.19 -6.01
N ARG A 258 6.25 31.04 -5.54
CA ARG A 258 6.00 32.34 -4.94
C ARG A 258 6.32 33.44 -5.94
#